data_0d2c0f77797a1cdc6d96a87fd1646fbc
#
_entry.id   0d2c0f77797a1cdc6d96a87fd1646fbc
#
_cell.length_a   1.000
_cell.length_b   1.000
_cell.length_c   1.000
_cell.angle_alpha   90.00
_cell.angle_beta   90.00
_cell.angle_gamma   90.00
#
_symmetry.space_group_name_H-M   'P 1'
#
loop_
_entity.id
_entity.type
_entity.pdbx_description
1 polymer ?
#
loop_
_entity_poly.entity_id
_entity_poly.type
_entity_poly.pdbx_seq_one_letter_code
_entity_poly.pdbx_strand_id
1 'polypeptide(L)'
;MHRKLFHMKPHIYSEETIIHRPIDEVFEFFSKAENLNLLTPTFLKFKILTPLPIAMGVGTLIDYKISLNGIPFTWKTKISTWKKNEVFVDEQLRGPYKVWIHEHKFEVVDSGVKMTDTVQYLSPGWIVEPIINKLYIEKKVKEIFEFRKKVLLQYFG
;
A
#
# COMPACT_ATOMS: atom_id res chain seq x y z
N MET A 1 -37.22 15.10 4.51
CA MET A 1 -36.48 14.28 5.48
C MET A 1 -35.07 14.06 4.95
N HIS A 2 -34.11 14.95 5.31
CA HIS A 2 -32.75 14.93 4.78
C HIS A 2 -31.97 13.82 5.51
N ARG A 3 -31.70 12.72 4.84
CA ARG A 3 -30.72 11.73 5.30
C ARG A 3 -29.36 12.41 5.34
N LYS A 4 -28.87 12.76 6.52
CA LYS A 4 -27.44 13.04 6.73
C LYS A 4 -26.69 11.76 6.43
N LEU A 5 -26.17 11.66 5.21
CA LEU A 5 -25.12 10.71 4.88
C LEU A 5 -23.92 11.08 5.75
N PHE A 6 -23.73 10.34 6.82
CA PHE A 6 -22.48 10.40 7.58
C PHE A 6 -21.36 9.97 6.63
N HIS A 7 -20.65 10.93 6.09
CA HIS A 7 -19.43 10.68 5.33
C HIS A 7 -18.37 10.25 6.34
N MET A 8 -18.18 8.95 6.47
CA MET A 8 -17.07 8.42 7.26
C MET A 8 -15.77 8.87 6.59
N LYS A 9 -14.89 9.48 7.37
CA LYS A 9 -13.57 9.87 6.89
C LYS A 9 -12.66 8.63 6.87
N PRO A 10 -11.84 8.45 5.85
CA PRO A 10 -10.82 7.40 5.85
C PRO A 10 -9.87 7.56 7.03
N HIS A 11 -9.40 6.44 7.57
CA HIS A 11 -8.28 6.39 8.49
C HIS A 11 -6.99 6.63 7.72
N ILE A 12 -6.00 7.21 8.38
CA ILE A 12 -4.67 7.47 7.79
C ILE A 12 -3.62 6.77 8.62
N TYR A 13 -2.77 5.99 7.95
CA TYR A 13 -1.54 5.46 8.51
C TYR A 13 -0.37 5.99 7.69
N SER A 14 0.71 6.39 8.35
CA SER A 14 1.94 6.84 7.68
C SER A 14 3.16 6.25 8.36
N GLU A 15 4.14 5.83 7.55
CA GLU A 15 5.42 5.29 7.99
C GLU A 15 6.55 5.91 7.19
N GLU A 16 7.62 6.32 7.87
CA GLU A 16 8.83 6.83 7.24
C GLU A 16 9.98 5.83 7.37
N THR A 17 10.74 5.68 6.28
CA THR A 17 11.93 4.84 6.23
C THR A 17 13.07 5.59 5.55
N ILE A 18 14.24 5.65 6.17
CA ILE A 18 15.47 6.16 5.54
C ILE A 18 16.20 4.99 4.91
N ILE A 19 16.44 5.08 3.60
CA ILE A 19 17.15 4.09 2.79
C ILE A 19 18.45 4.71 2.33
N HIS A 20 19.59 4.14 2.74
CA HIS A 20 20.94 4.68 2.45
C HIS A 20 21.42 4.24 1.05
N ARG A 21 20.64 4.60 0.03
CA ARG A 21 20.90 4.32 -1.39
C ARG A 21 20.52 5.50 -2.26
N PRO A 22 21.05 5.60 -3.49
CA PRO A 22 20.64 6.61 -4.47
C PRO A 22 19.15 6.48 -4.83
N ILE A 23 18.52 7.62 -5.13
CA ILE A 23 17.09 7.69 -5.44
C ILE A 23 16.68 6.83 -6.63
N ASP A 24 17.52 6.75 -7.68
CA ASP A 24 17.22 5.92 -8.85
C ASP A 24 17.15 4.43 -8.49
N GLU A 25 18.05 3.94 -7.64
CA GLU A 25 18.07 2.55 -7.18
C GLU A 25 16.83 2.24 -6.33
N VAL A 26 16.48 3.13 -5.41
CA VAL A 26 15.30 2.97 -4.55
C VAL A 26 14.02 2.99 -5.39
N PHE A 27 13.86 3.99 -6.25
CA PHE A 27 12.67 4.11 -7.08
C PHE A 27 12.53 2.94 -8.07
N GLU A 28 13.64 2.48 -8.66
CA GLU A 28 13.62 1.30 -9.55
C GLU A 28 13.11 0.05 -8.81
N PHE A 29 13.51 -0.16 -7.57
CA PHE A 29 13.00 -1.28 -6.77
C PHE A 29 11.47 -1.25 -6.65
N PHE A 30 10.90 -0.09 -6.33
CA PHE A 30 9.45 0.09 -6.21
C PHE A 30 8.72 0.11 -7.55
N SER A 31 9.42 0.38 -8.65
CA SER A 31 8.88 0.33 -10.01
C SER A 31 8.64 -1.10 -10.53
N LYS A 32 9.11 -2.11 -9.82
CA LYS A 32 8.93 -3.51 -10.18
C LYS A 32 7.82 -4.13 -9.35
N ALA A 33 6.67 -4.40 -9.97
CA ALA A 33 5.53 -4.99 -9.26
C ALA A 33 5.88 -6.33 -8.60
N GLU A 34 6.84 -7.08 -9.16
CA GLU A 34 7.34 -8.34 -8.62
C GLU A 34 7.86 -8.21 -7.18
N ASN A 35 8.44 -7.05 -6.85
CA ASN A 35 8.98 -6.79 -5.51
C ASN A 35 7.89 -6.67 -4.44
N LEU A 36 6.62 -6.53 -4.82
CA LEU A 36 5.50 -6.60 -3.88
C LEU A 36 5.46 -7.92 -3.09
N ASN A 37 5.91 -9.02 -3.72
CA ASN A 37 6.02 -10.30 -3.01
C ASN A 37 6.99 -10.24 -1.82
N LEU A 38 8.09 -9.50 -1.96
CA LEU A 38 9.07 -9.32 -0.88
C LEU A 38 8.51 -8.44 0.24
N LEU A 39 7.74 -7.42 -0.13
CA LEU A 39 7.19 -6.42 0.78
C LEU A 39 5.88 -6.82 1.44
N THR A 40 5.33 -7.98 1.11
CA THR A 40 4.03 -8.44 1.62
C THR A 40 4.23 -9.62 2.58
N PRO A 41 3.72 -9.52 3.82
CA PRO A 41 3.84 -10.62 4.79
C PRO A 41 3.26 -11.93 4.26
N THR A 42 3.91 -13.04 4.56
CA THR A 42 3.53 -14.38 4.07
C THR A 42 2.13 -14.82 4.49
N PHE A 43 1.63 -14.33 5.63
CA PHE A 43 0.27 -14.67 6.09
C PHE A 43 -0.83 -14.11 5.16
N LEU A 44 -0.54 -13.10 4.34
CA LEU A 44 -1.46 -12.56 3.34
C LEU A 44 -1.53 -13.42 2.07
N LYS A 45 -0.67 -14.43 1.91
CA LYS A 45 -0.64 -15.33 0.73
C LYS A 45 -0.73 -14.56 -0.59
N PHE A 46 0.04 -13.48 -0.70
CA PHE A 46 0.02 -12.57 -1.84
C PHE A 46 0.43 -13.28 -3.13
N LYS A 47 -0.30 -13.03 -4.21
CA LYS A 47 0.01 -13.53 -5.55
C LYS A 47 -0.43 -12.55 -6.62
N ILE A 48 0.49 -12.07 -7.44
CA ILE A 48 0.18 -11.27 -8.63
C ILE A 48 -0.46 -12.17 -9.68
N LEU A 49 -1.59 -11.71 -10.26
CA LEU A 49 -2.33 -12.40 -11.32
C LEU A 49 -2.06 -11.78 -12.70
N THR A 50 -1.79 -10.48 -12.75
CA THR A 50 -1.39 -9.81 -14.00
C THR A 50 -0.09 -10.40 -14.52
N PRO A 51 0.02 -10.71 -15.83
CA PRO A 51 1.26 -11.20 -16.42
C PRO A 51 2.45 -10.25 -16.18
N LEU A 52 3.60 -10.81 -15.85
CA LEU A 52 4.84 -10.09 -15.62
C LEU A 52 5.72 -10.13 -16.90
N PRO A 53 6.57 -9.11 -17.16
CA PRO A 53 6.71 -7.87 -16.39
C PRO A 53 5.57 -6.88 -16.62
N ILE A 54 5.31 -6.01 -15.65
CA ILE A 54 4.29 -4.97 -15.73
C ILE A 54 4.96 -3.62 -16.02
N ALA A 55 4.55 -2.96 -17.11
CA ALA A 55 4.98 -1.61 -17.39
C ALA A 55 4.27 -0.63 -16.45
N MET A 56 5.00 -0.10 -15.48
CA MET A 56 4.47 0.80 -14.47
C MET A 56 4.35 2.23 -15.00
N GLY A 57 3.22 2.88 -14.71
CA GLY A 57 2.91 4.24 -15.11
C GLY A 57 1.48 4.62 -14.75
N VAL A 58 1.09 5.85 -15.01
CA VAL A 58 -0.30 6.30 -14.78
C VAL A 58 -1.27 5.45 -15.59
N GLY A 59 -2.31 4.94 -14.93
CA GLY A 59 -3.34 4.09 -15.55
C GLY A 59 -3.03 2.61 -15.54
N THR A 60 -1.83 2.17 -15.16
CA THR A 60 -1.49 0.74 -15.02
C THR A 60 -2.44 0.06 -14.05
N LEU A 61 -2.97 -1.10 -14.46
CA LEU A 61 -3.85 -1.94 -13.66
C LEU A 61 -3.11 -3.22 -13.25
N ILE A 62 -3.23 -3.57 -11.99
CA ILE A 62 -2.62 -4.78 -11.43
C ILE A 62 -3.69 -5.57 -10.68
N ASP A 63 -3.86 -6.84 -11.07
CA ASP A 63 -4.70 -7.79 -10.35
C ASP A 63 -3.85 -8.73 -9.51
N TYR A 64 -4.23 -8.93 -8.26
CA TYR A 64 -3.60 -9.91 -7.38
C TYR A 64 -4.59 -10.52 -6.39
N LYS A 65 -4.19 -11.60 -5.76
CA LYS A 65 -4.90 -12.26 -4.66
C LYS A 65 -4.18 -12.01 -3.34
N ILE A 66 -4.97 -11.81 -2.31
CA ILE A 66 -4.52 -11.82 -0.92
C ILE A 66 -5.46 -12.67 -0.07
N SER A 67 -5.01 -13.06 1.11
CA SER A 67 -5.83 -13.75 2.10
C SER A 67 -5.87 -12.91 3.38
N LEU A 68 -7.07 -12.58 3.84
CA LEU A 68 -7.29 -11.91 5.12
C LEU A 68 -8.00 -12.89 6.07
N ASN A 69 -7.34 -13.27 7.16
CA ASN A 69 -7.86 -14.26 8.10
C ASN A 69 -8.29 -15.57 7.43
N GLY A 70 -7.53 -16.04 6.44
CA GLY A 70 -7.84 -17.25 5.69
C GLY A 70 -8.90 -17.07 4.59
N ILE A 71 -9.52 -15.90 4.47
CA ILE A 71 -10.52 -15.59 3.43
C ILE A 71 -9.81 -14.98 2.22
N PRO A 72 -9.89 -15.60 1.03
CA PRO A 72 -9.25 -15.08 -0.17
C PRO A 72 -10.05 -13.90 -0.76
N PHE A 73 -9.31 -12.87 -1.20
CA PHE A 73 -9.84 -11.73 -1.94
C PHE A 73 -9.06 -11.53 -3.23
N THR A 74 -9.77 -11.18 -4.31
CA THR A 74 -9.15 -10.60 -5.50
C THR A 74 -9.06 -9.10 -5.31
N TRP A 75 -7.88 -8.54 -5.58
CA TRP A 75 -7.61 -7.12 -5.45
C TRP A 75 -7.21 -6.56 -6.82
N LYS A 76 -7.85 -5.48 -7.22
CA LYS A 76 -7.48 -4.72 -8.42
C LYS A 76 -7.00 -3.35 -8.00
N THR A 77 -5.78 -3.03 -8.39
CA THR A 77 -5.13 -1.74 -8.17
C THR A 77 -4.97 -0.97 -9.47
N LYS A 78 -5.13 0.34 -9.40
CA LYS A 78 -4.77 1.29 -10.46
C LYS A 78 -3.68 2.23 -9.95
N ILE A 79 -2.65 2.44 -10.76
CA ILE A 79 -1.69 3.52 -10.53
C ILE A 79 -2.32 4.83 -10.99
N SER A 80 -2.65 5.70 -10.05
CA SER A 80 -3.32 6.98 -10.33
C SER A 80 -2.36 8.15 -10.50
N THR A 81 -1.16 8.05 -9.89
CA THR A 81 -0.10 9.03 -10.00
C THR A 81 1.23 8.33 -10.22
N TRP A 82 2.05 8.86 -11.10
CA TRP A 82 3.40 8.35 -11.35
C TRP A 82 4.34 9.49 -11.74
N LYS A 83 5.26 9.82 -10.85
CA LYS A 83 6.35 10.78 -11.08
C LYS A 83 7.65 10.14 -10.66
N LYS A 84 8.51 9.85 -11.64
CA LYS A 84 9.79 9.17 -11.39
C LYS A 84 10.60 9.90 -10.31
N ASN A 85 11.11 9.13 -9.35
CA ASN A 85 11.94 9.61 -8.24
C ASN A 85 11.24 10.58 -7.26
N GLU A 86 9.93 10.76 -7.37
CA GLU A 86 9.18 11.66 -6.49
C GLU A 86 8.04 10.97 -5.77
N VAL A 87 7.08 10.46 -6.54
CA VAL A 87 5.85 9.90 -5.95
C VAL A 87 5.13 8.98 -6.92
N PHE A 88 4.55 7.92 -6.39
CA PHE A 88 3.47 7.22 -7.07
C PHE A 88 2.34 6.88 -6.09
N VAL A 89 1.15 6.73 -6.63
CA VAL A 89 -0.06 6.42 -5.85
C VAL A 89 -0.74 5.22 -6.49
N ASP A 90 -1.06 4.24 -5.67
CA ASP A 90 -1.90 3.11 -6.03
C ASP A 90 -3.25 3.17 -5.31
N GLU A 91 -4.31 2.90 -6.05
CA GLU A 91 -5.68 2.95 -5.56
C GLU A 91 -6.39 1.61 -5.79
N GLN A 92 -7.07 1.11 -4.77
CA GLN A 92 -7.92 -0.06 -4.92
C GLN A 92 -9.18 0.29 -5.72
N LEU A 93 -9.35 -0.36 -6.87
CA LEU A 93 -10.60 -0.32 -7.63
C LEU A 93 -11.58 -1.42 -7.19
N ARG A 94 -11.06 -2.57 -6.80
CA ARG A 94 -11.81 -3.69 -6.24
C ARG A 94 -10.98 -4.41 -5.18
N GLY A 95 -11.61 -4.76 -4.07
CA GLY A 95 -10.91 -5.43 -2.98
C GLY A 95 -11.73 -5.39 -1.70
N PRO A 96 -11.14 -5.78 -0.57
CA PRO A 96 -11.83 -5.92 0.71
C PRO A 96 -12.14 -4.58 1.40
N TYR A 97 -11.48 -3.50 1.01
CA TYR A 97 -11.70 -2.18 1.59
C TYR A 97 -12.73 -1.38 0.79
N LYS A 98 -13.41 -0.46 1.45
CA LYS A 98 -14.26 0.53 0.81
C LYS A 98 -13.44 1.66 0.18
N VAL A 99 -12.34 2.02 0.83
CA VAL A 99 -11.32 2.95 0.34
C VAL A 99 -9.96 2.36 0.67
N TRP A 100 -9.04 2.39 -0.29
CA TRP A 100 -7.63 2.14 -0.10
C TRP A 100 -6.85 2.96 -1.12
N ILE A 101 -6.13 3.96 -0.64
CA ILE A 101 -5.27 4.83 -1.43
C ILE A 101 -3.91 4.84 -0.76
N HIS A 102 -2.89 4.39 -1.47
CA HIS A 102 -1.54 4.27 -0.94
C HIS A 102 -0.58 5.16 -1.74
N GLU A 103 -0.07 6.18 -1.09
CA GLU A 103 0.95 7.08 -1.63
C GLU A 103 2.34 6.63 -1.17
N HIS A 104 3.26 6.55 -2.13
CA HIS A 104 4.69 6.30 -1.92
C HIS A 104 5.45 7.55 -2.34
N LYS A 105 5.97 8.30 -1.38
CA LYS A 105 6.73 9.52 -1.61
C LYS A 105 8.21 9.30 -1.34
N PHE A 106 9.05 9.85 -2.20
CA PHE A 106 10.50 9.71 -2.16
C PHE A 106 11.15 11.08 -2.12
N GLU A 107 12.00 11.33 -1.14
CA GLU A 107 12.70 12.60 -0.95
C GLU A 107 14.19 12.33 -0.72
N VAL A 108 15.06 12.97 -1.52
CA VAL A 108 16.51 12.90 -1.31
C VAL A 108 16.85 13.63 -0.02
N VAL A 109 17.60 12.98 0.86
CA VAL A 109 18.13 13.53 2.10
C VAL A 109 19.64 13.30 2.15
N ASP A 110 20.35 13.93 3.08
CA ASP A 110 21.83 13.84 3.17
C ASP A 110 22.35 12.41 3.27
N SER A 111 21.60 11.52 3.91
CA SER A 111 21.98 10.12 4.14
C SER A 111 21.40 9.12 3.12
N GLY A 112 20.70 9.59 2.08
CA GLY A 112 20.08 8.73 1.08
C GLY A 112 18.68 9.18 0.66
N VAL A 113 17.68 8.34 0.82
CA VAL A 113 16.27 8.61 0.47
C VAL A 113 15.38 8.44 1.68
N LYS A 114 14.61 9.46 1.99
CA LYS A 114 13.47 9.32 2.89
C LYS A 114 12.27 8.88 2.07
N MET A 115 11.81 7.68 2.33
CA MET A 115 10.58 7.15 1.78
C MET A 115 9.46 7.31 2.81
N THR A 116 8.34 7.88 2.38
CA THR A 116 7.13 8.00 3.18
C THR A 116 6.00 7.21 2.52
N ASP A 117 5.55 6.17 3.19
CA ASP A 117 4.34 5.43 2.85
C ASP A 117 3.17 6.07 3.59
N THR A 118 2.13 6.48 2.88
CA THR A 118 0.90 6.98 3.48
C THR A 118 -0.30 6.24 2.90
N VAL A 119 -1.04 5.53 3.74
CA VAL A 119 -2.25 4.85 3.32
C VAL A 119 -3.48 5.48 3.95
N GLN A 120 -4.46 5.80 3.09
CA GLN A 120 -5.81 6.17 3.49
C GLN A 120 -6.70 4.96 3.26
N TYR A 121 -7.37 4.49 4.30
CA TYR A 121 -8.20 3.31 4.20
C TYR A 121 -9.51 3.45 4.97
N LEU A 122 -10.53 2.76 4.45
CA LEU A 122 -11.83 2.62 5.11
C LEU A 122 -12.33 1.21 4.83
N SER A 123 -12.63 0.47 5.89
CA SER A 123 -13.20 -0.87 5.75
C SER A 123 -14.72 -0.82 5.58
N PRO A 124 -15.34 -1.87 5.02
CA PRO A 124 -16.80 -2.00 5.04
C PRO A 124 -17.29 -2.19 6.46
N GLY A 125 -18.59 -1.92 6.69
CA GLY A 125 -19.21 -2.18 7.99
C GLY A 125 -19.79 -0.96 8.69
N TRP A 126 -19.86 0.14 8.00
CA TRP A 126 -20.52 1.40 8.34
C TRP A 126 -20.70 1.74 9.83
N ILE A 127 -21.62 1.07 10.55
CA ILE A 127 -21.91 1.36 11.97
C ILE A 127 -20.85 0.76 12.90
N VAL A 128 -20.34 -0.42 12.60
CA VAL A 128 -19.36 -1.15 13.42
C VAL A 128 -17.91 -0.90 12.99
N GLU A 129 -17.70 -0.25 11.84
CA GLU A 129 -16.38 0.00 11.29
C GLU A 129 -15.42 0.68 12.26
N PRO A 130 -15.80 1.77 12.97
CA PRO A 130 -14.86 2.44 13.89
C PRO A 130 -14.38 1.52 15.02
N ILE A 131 -15.24 0.61 15.48
CA ILE A 131 -14.91 -0.35 16.54
C ILE A 131 -13.98 -1.43 15.98
N ILE A 132 -14.32 -2.00 14.82
CA ILE A 132 -13.51 -3.02 14.14
C ILE A 132 -12.15 -2.45 13.76
N ASN A 133 -12.11 -1.22 13.24
CA ASN A 133 -10.87 -0.55 12.91
C ASN A 133 -9.96 -0.44 14.14
N LYS A 134 -10.45 0.17 15.22
CA LYS A 134 -9.67 0.38 16.44
C LYS A 134 -9.17 -0.92 17.07
N LEU A 135 -9.99 -1.97 17.08
CA LEU A 135 -9.66 -3.22 17.74
C LEU A 135 -8.78 -4.14 16.88
N TYR A 136 -8.87 -4.04 15.56
CA TYR A 136 -8.26 -5.04 14.68
C TYR A 136 -7.55 -4.49 13.44
N ILE A 137 -8.21 -3.67 12.61
CA ILE A 137 -7.70 -3.29 11.28
C ILE A 137 -6.48 -2.39 11.39
N GLU A 138 -6.53 -1.38 12.25
CA GLU A 138 -5.40 -0.47 12.49
C GLU A 138 -4.14 -1.24 12.90
N LYS A 139 -4.29 -2.22 13.79
CA LYS A 139 -3.19 -3.09 14.21
C LYS A 139 -2.62 -3.90 13.05
N LYS A 140 -3.48 -4.45 12.19
CA LYS A 140 -3.06 -5.22 11.01
C LYS A 140 -2.38 -4.36 9.95
N VAL A 141 -2.88 -3.16 9.70
CA VAL A 141 -2.24 -2.20 8.80
C VAL A 141 -0.84 -1.88 9.31
N LYS A 142 -0.71 -1.55 10.58
CA LYS A 142 0.59 -1.29 11.21
C LYS A 142 1.55 -2.48 11.07
N GLU A 143 1.11 -3.69 11.36
CA GLU A 143 1.91 -4.92 11.24
C GLU A 143 2.46 -5.11 9.82
N ILE A 144 1.63 -4.84 8.78
CA ILE A 144 2.04 -4.94 7.38
C ILE A 144 3.13 -3.92 7.05
N PHE A 145 2.98 -2.67 7.49
CA PHE A 145 3.96 -1.61 7.20
C PHE A 145 5.26 -1.77 8.00
N GLU A 146 5.19 -2.22 9.25
CA GLU A 146 6.39 -2.58 10.03
C GLU A 146 7.17 -3.72 9.37
N PHE A 147 6.48 -4.72 8.82
CA PHE A 147 7.11 -5.78 8.04
C PHE A 147 7.81 -5.23 6.79
N ARG A 148 7.13 -4.37 6.01
CA ARG A 148 7.70 -3.71 4.82
C ARG A 148 8.98 -2.97 5.18
N LYS A 149 8.92 -2.13 6.21
CA LYS A 149 10.08 -1.36 6.67
C LYS A 149 11.27 -2.26 7.02
N LYS A 150 11.02 -3.33 7.77
CA LYS A 150 12.06 -4.31 8.11
C LYS A 150 12.68 -4.94 6.86
N VAL A 151 11.88 -5.36 5.90
CA VAL A 151 12.36 -5.94 4.64
C VAL A 151 13.19 -4.93 3.84
N LEU A 152 12.73 -3.69 3.73
CA LEU A 152 13.46 -2.63 3.02
C LEU A 152 14.83 -2.38 3.63
N LEU A 153 14.92 -2.28 4.97
CA LEU A 153 16.18 -2.09 5.68
C LEU A 153 17.12 -3.29 5.53
N GLN A 154 16.59 -4.50 5.44
CA GLN A 154 17.38 -5.71 5.18
C GLN A 154 17.85 -5.79 3.73
N TYR A 155 17.00 -5.42 2.78
CA TYR A 155 17.31 -5.50 1.35
C TYR A 155 18.36 -4.47 0.93
N PHE A 156 18.23 -3.25 1.40
CA PHE A 156 19.13 -2.16 1.04
C PHE A 156 20.37 -2.04 1.96
N GLY A 157 20.40 -2.72 3.07
CA GLY A 157 21.53 -2.74 4.00
C GLY A 157 21.53 -1.56 4.92
#